data_359e1fe62e5bf675acb024beefaf15bf
#
_entry.id   359e1fe62e5bf675acb024beefaf15bf
#
_cell.length_a   1.000
_cell.length_b   1.000
_cell.length_c   1.000
_cell.angle_alpha   90.00
_cell.angle_beta   90.00
_cell.angle_gamma   90.00
#
_symmetry.space_group_name_H-M   'P 1'
#
loop_
_entity.id
_entity.type
_entity.pdbx_description
1 polymer ?
#
loop_
_entity_poly.entity_id
_entity_poly.type
_entity_poly.pdbx_seq_one_letter_code
_entity_poly.pdbx_strand_id
1 'polypeptide(L)'
;HVKSIESWLATAGELPLQVKLLIEGEEEVGSEHLEAFLKDNAEQLACDCVVISDTSQFAPGVPAITYGLRGIAYFELKLLGPKQDLHSGVFGGGVANPANAMAKMFGALVDADGRVTIPGFYDDVADLTERERAEFAALPFDEEGFKSQLGVEHLAGEKGFSTIERRWARPTLDINGLTSGYQGAGAKTVLPAKATAKLSCRLVPNQDPHKVAAGLKKRLEEFLPPGIRMKLVEHHGAPGIVMPLDSPYLQAAAVAVEKGFERRPVFIREGGSIPIVNKFASVLNADVLLLGWGQNDDNPHSPNEKFSLDDYHRGIRASAALWQELAAIKKNG
;
A
#
# COMPACT_ATOMS: atom_id res chain seq x y z
N HIS A 1 19.82 6.93 10.71
CA HIS A 1 19.64 6.69 12.16
C HIS A 1 20.96 6.36 12.85
N VAL A 2 21.76 5.40 12.36
CA VAL A 2 23.05 5.01 12.97
C VAL A 2 24.00 6.19 13.06
N LYS A 3 24.10 7.02 12.01
CA LYS A 3 24.96 8.22 12.02
C LYS A 3 24.48 9.31 12.99
N SER A 4 23.19 9.42 13.22
CA SER A 4 22.64 10.33 14.23
C SER A 4 22.98 9.88 15.67
N ILE A 5 22.92 8.56 15.91
CA ILE A 5 23.34 7.96 17.20
C ILE A 5 24.84 8.21 17.43
N GLU A 6 25.66 7.94 16.43
CA GLU A 6 27.10 8.18 16.45
C GLU A 6 27.44 9.66 16.79
N SER A 7 26.69 10.61 16.17
CA SER A 7 26.84 12.03 16.46
C SER A 7 26.48 12.38 17.91
N TRP A 8 25.41 11.82 18.46
CA TRP A 8 25.01 12.03 19.85
C TRP A 8 26.07 11.50 20.82
N LEU A 9 26.54 10.27 20.60
CA LEU A 9 27.57 9.67 21.43
C LEU A 9 28.88 10.46 21.39
N ALA A 10 29.26 10.98 20.21
CA ALA A 10 30.47 11.78 20.07
C ALA A 10 30.39 13.17 20.70
N THR A 11 29.21 13.75 20.81
CA THR A 11 29.02 15.14 21.29
C THR A 11 28.53 15.23 22.74
N ALA A 12 27.60 14.34 23.14
CA ALA A 12 26.97 14.34 24.45
C ALA A 12 27.41 13.15 25.34
N GLY A 13 28.05 12.13 24.74
CA GLY A 13 28.47 10.92 25.47
C GLY A 13 27.36 9.88 25.68
N GLU A 14 26.11 10.30 25.58
CA GLU A 14 24.93 9.43 25.76
C GLU A 14 23.76 9.88 24.90
N LEU A 15 22.78 8.99 24.70
CA LEU A 15 21.51 9.32 24.04
C LEU A 15 20.48 9.80 25.05
N PRO A 16 19.56 10.71 24.66
CA PRO A 16 18.53 11.22 25.58
C PRO A 16 17.42 10.19 25.91
N LEU A 17 17.42 9.03 25.25
CA LEU A 17 16.48 7.93 25.42
C LEU A 17 17.13 6.59 25.09
N GLN A 18 16.46 5.48 25.41
CA GLN A 18 16.91 4.15 24.99
C GLN A 18 16.52 3.88 23.54
N VAL A 19 17.47 3.41 22.73
CA VAL A 19 17.26 3.01 21.34
C VAL A 19 17.55 1.52 21.20
N LYS A 20 16.62 0.81 20.58
CA LYS A 20 16.79 -0.58 20.14
C LYS A 20 16.86 -0.57 18.61
N LEU A 21 17.87 -1.22 18.06
CA LEU A 21 18.00 -1.38 16.61
C LEU A 21 17.63 -2.80 16.23
N LEU A 22 16.58 -2.93 15.41
CA LEU A 22 16.21 -4.20 14.80
C LEU A 22 16.65 -4.15 13.32
N ILE A 23 17.56 -5.04 12.95
CA ILE A 23 18.12 -5.12 11.60
C ILE A 23 17.56 -6.38 10.95
N GLU A 24 16.84 -6.21 9.85
CA GLU A 24 16.21 -7.27 9.09
C GLU A 24 16.84 -7.40 7.70
N GLY A 25 16.90 -8.62 7.18
CA GLY A 25 17.43 -8.91 5.87
C GLY A 25 16.44 -9.60 4.92
N GLU A 26 15.15 -9.68 5.27
CA GLU A 26 14.11 -10.39 4.49
C GLU A 26 13.00 -9.46 3.98
N GLU A 27 13.12 -8.13 4.13
CA GLU A 27 12.04 -7.20 3.78
C GLU A 27 11.64 -7.36 2.32
N GLU A 28 12.59 -7.41 1.41
CA GLU A 28 12.40 -7.49 -0.04
C GLU A 28 11.82 -8.85 -0.53
N VAL A 29 11.79 -9.84 0.34
CA VAL A 29 11.17 -11.16 0.07
C VAL A 29 9.93 -11.41 0.93
N GLY A 30 9.44 -10.39 1.66
CA GLY A 30 8.16 -10.39 2.37
C GLY A 30 8.24 -10.69 3.85
N SER A 31 9.41 -10.63 4.50
CA SER A 31 9.59 -10.71 5.96
C SER A 31 8.90 -11.93 6.59
N GLU A 32 9.07 -13.11 6.01
CA GLU A 32 8.33 -14.32 6.39
C GLU A 32 8.52 -14.68 7.88
N HIS A 33 9.74 -14.51 8.40
CA HIS A 33 10.09 -14.90 9.77
C HIS A 33 9.94 -13.78 10.79
N LEU A 34 9.80 -12.52 10.36
CA LEU A 34 9.83 -11.37 11.26
C LEU A 34 8.67 -11.36 12.26
N GLU A 35 7.46 -11.77 11.87
CA GLU A 35 6.32 -11.79 12.79
C GLU A 35 6.53 -12.78 13.95
N ALA A 36 7.05 -13.97 13.66
CA ALA A 36 7.39 -14.95 14.68
C ALA A 36 8.48 -14.39 15.62
N PHE A 37 9.54 -13.81 15.04
CA PHE A 37 10.61 -13.18 15.80
C PHE A 37 10.10 -12.07 16.73
N LEU A 38 9.21 -11.20 16.26
CA LEU A 38 8.62 -10.13 17.07
C LEU A 38 7.81 -10.70 18.25
N LYS A 39 7.01 -11.74 18.01
CA LYS A 39 6.22 -12.41 19.07
C LYS A 39 7.12 -13.07 20.12
N ASP A 40 8.15 -13.78 19.69
CA ASP A 40 9.07 -14.50 20.58
C ASP A 40 9.95 -13.56 21.40
N ASN A 41 10.18 -12.32 20.93
CA ASN A 41 11.03 -11.33 21.58
C ASN A 41 10.27 -10.07 22.02
N ALA A 42 8.94 -10.12 22.15
CA ALA A 42 8.11 -8.94 22.41
C ALA A 42 8.51 -8.18 23.68
N GLU A 43 8.86 -8.87 24.76
CA GLU A 43 9.33 -8.24 26.00
C GLU A 43 10.66 -7.49 25.80
N GLN A 44 11.61 -8.11 25.09
CA GLN A 44 12.91 -7.50 24.80
C GLN A 44 12.77 -6.31 23.86
N LEU A 45 11.83 -6.37 22.93
CA LEU A 45 11.56 -5.35 21.91
C LEU A 45 10.54 -4.30 22.38
N ALA A 46 9.96 -4.44 23.58
CA ALA A 46 9.00 -3.47 24.11
C ALA A 46 9.52 -2.03 23.98
N CYS A 47 8.72 -1.13 23.42
CA CYS A 47 9.10 0.25 23.16
C CYS A 47 7.87 1.16 23.18
N ASP A 48 8.08 2.45 23.26
CA ASP A 48 7.01 3.45 23.22
C ASP A 48 6.59 3.77 21.76
N CYS A 49 7.55 3.75 20.84
CA CYS A 49 7.27 3.87 19.40
C CYS A 49 8.33 3.14 18.57
N VAL A 50 7.95 2.79 17.35
CA VAL A 50 8.82 2.21 16.32
C VAL A 50 9.06 3.28 15.25
N VAL A 51 10.28 3.40 14.76
CA VAL A 51 10.63 4.32 13.66
C VAL A 51 11.12 3.50 12.48
N ILE A 52 10.45 3.65 11.34
CA ILE A 52 10.80 3.01 10.08
C ILE A 52 11.04 4.11 9.04
N SER A 53 12.19 4.10 8.37
CA SER A 53 12.53 5.08 7.35
C SER A 53 12.60 4.44 5.96
N ASP A 54 11.44 4.00 5.49
CA ASP A 54 11.24 3.33 4.20
C ASP A 54 10.12 3.99 3.39
N THR A 55 10.02 5.31 3.49
CA THR A 55 9.09 6.13 2.71
C THR A 55 9.83 7.28 2.04
N SER A 56 9.13 8.04 1.19
CA SER A 56 9.72 9.14 0.43
C SER A 56 9.26 10.51 0.92
N GLN A 57 9.99 11.54 0.54
CA GLN A 57 9.49 12.92 0.59
C GLN A 57 8.31 13.09 -0.37
N PHE A 58 7.48 14.11 -0.15
CA PHE A 58 6.37 14.41 -1.06
C PHE A 58 6.87 14.84 -2.45
N ALA A 59 7.88 15.71 -2.46
CA ALA A 59 8.56 16.20 -3.65
C ALA A 59 9.97 16.70 -3.27
N PRO A 60 10.86 16.96 -4.22
CA PRO A 60 12.17 17.52 -3.92
C PRO A 60 12.07 18.77 -3.04
N GLY A 61 12.74 18.75 -1.88
CA GLY A 61 12.70 19.81 -0.88
C GLY A 61 11.35 20.00 -0.15
N VAL A 62 10.41 19.07 -0.28
CA VAL A 62 9.16 19.02 0.49
C VAL A 62 9.17 17.77 1.35
N PRO A 63 9.75 17.82 2.56
CA PRO A 63 9.79 16.67 3.45
C PRO A 63 8.37 16.22 3.82
N ALA A 64 8.19 14.91 4.00
CA ALA A 64 6.91 14.34 4.36
C ALA A 64 7.03 13.39 5.55
N ILE A 65 5.92 13.24 6.26
CA ILE A 65 5.71 12.17 7.23
C ILE A 65 4.51 11.36 6.75
N THR A 66 4.73 10.08 6.50
CA THR A 66 3.66 9.17 6.09
C THR A 66 2.91 8.70 7.32
N TYR A 67 1.65 9.14 7.47
CA TYR A 67 0.82 8.77 8.62
C TYR A 67 -0.19 7.66 8.32
N GLY A 68 -0.22 7.17 7.08
CA GLY A 68 -1.10 6.06 6.70
C GLY A 68 -0.65 5.36 5.44
N LEU A 69 -0.90 4.06 5.40
CA LEU A 69 -0.61 3.17 4.28
C LEU A 69 -1.87 2.40 3.90
N ARG A 70 -2.05 2.14 2.61
CA ARG A 70 -3.09 1.20 2.19
C ARG A 70 -2.66 -0.23 2.48
N GLY A 71 -3.66 -1.07 2.77
CA GLY A 71 -3.51 -2.50 2.80
C GLY A 71 -3.57 -3.12 1.41
N ILE A 72 -3.51 -4.44 1.37
CA ILE A 72 -3.61 -5.22 0.14
C ILE A 72 -4.39 -6.52 0.39
N ALA A 73 -5.13 -6.98 -0.62
CA ALA A 73 -5.62 -8.33 -0.74
C ALA A 73 -5.37 -8.80 -2.17
N TYR A 74 -4.64 -9.90 -2.35
CA TYR A 74 -4.20 -10.39 -3.66
C TYR A 74 -4.81 -11.75 -3.96
N PHE A 75 -5.33 -11.91 -5.19
CA PHE A 75 -6.10 -13.09 -5.58
C PHE A 75 -5.66 -13.64 -6.93
N GLU A 76 -5.84 -14.94 -7.10
CA GLU A 76 -5.81 -15.61 -8.40
C GLU A 76 -7.16 -16.27 -8.67
N LEU A 77 -7.79 -15.89 -9.78
CA LEU A 77 -9.04 -16.47 -10.27
C LEU A 77 -8.75 -17.45 -11.40
N LYS A 78 -9.30 -18.67 -11.28
CA LYS A 78 -9.28 -19.68 -12.35
C LYS A 78 -10.70 -20.08 -12.70
N LEU A 79 -11.05 -19.96 -13.98
CA LEU A 79 -12.29 -20.48 -14.55
C LEU A 79 -11.93 -21.69 -15.43
N LEU A 80 -12.57 -22.83 -15.17
CA LEU A 80 -12.37 -24.09 -15.89
C LEU A 80 -13.68 -24.46 -16.58
N GLY A 81 -13.66 -24.52 -17.88
CA GLY A 81 -14.78 -24.89 -18.76
C GLY A 81 -14.64 -26.30 -19.33
N PRO A 82 -14.62 -26.46 -20.67
CA PRO A 82 -14.50 -27.76 -21.32
C PRO A 82 -13.16 -28.45 -21.00
N LYS A 83 -13.09 -29.74 -21.25
CA LYS A 83 -11.92 -30.58 -20.95
C LYS A 83 -10.66 -30.15 -21.72
N GLN A 84 -10.84 -29.55 -22.90
CA GLN A 84 -9.79 -29.07 -23.80
C GLN A 84 -10.29 -27.86 -24.58
N ASP A 85 -9.38 -27.17 -25.25
CA ASP A 85 -9.74 -26.11 -26.20
C ASP A 85 -10.59 -26.70 -27.34
N LEU A 86 -11.66 -26.01 -27.72
CA LEU A 86 -12.62 -26.45 -28.72
C LEU A 86 -12.64 -25.52 -29.91
N HIS A 87 -13.06 -26.02 -31.08
CA HIS A 87 -13.29 -25.21 -32.25
C HIS A 87 -14.58 -24.36 -32.07
N SER A 88 -14.44 -23.03 -32.07
CA SER A 88 -15.55 -22.12 -31.75
C SER A 88 -16.69 -22.18 -32.77
N GLY A 89 -16.40 -22.49 -34.07
CA GLY A 89 -17.41 -22.65 -35.11
C GLY A 89 -18.25 -23.92 -34.95
N VAL A 90 -17.74 -24.93 -34.23
CA VAL A 90 -18.47 -26.19 -34.00
C VAL A 90 -19.21 -26.17 -32.66
N PHE A 91 -18.57 -25.62 -31.62
CA PHE A 91 -19.07 -25.72 -30.24
C PHE A 91 -19.55 -24.36 -29.66
N GLY A 92 -19.31 -23.26 -30.37
CA GLY A 92 -19.80 -21.94 -29.98
C GLY A 92 -21.32 -21.89 -29.89
N GLY A 93 -21.86 -21.28 -28.84
CA GLY A 93 -23.29 -21.25 -28.54
C GLY A 93 -23.81 -22.52 -27.82
N GLY A 94 -23.06 -23.62 -27.86
CA GLY A 94 -23.42 -24.88 -27.15
C GLY A 94 -22.68 -25.09 -25.85
N VAL A 95 -21.50 -24.45 -25.66
CA VAL A 95 -20.64 -24.61 -24.48
C VAL A 95 -20.27 -23.22 -23.94
N ALA A 96 -20.32 -23.09 -22.62
CA ALA A 96 -19.91 -21.85 -21.96
C ALA A 96 -18.41 -21.58 -22.16
N ASN A 97 -18.06 -20.35 -22.53
CA ASN A 97 -16.70 -19.90 -22.77
C ASN A 97 -16.14 -19.25 -21.49
N PRO A 98 -15.07 -19.79 -20.86
CA PRO A 98 -14.47 -19.19 -19.67
C PRO A 98 -13.99 -17.77 -19.85
N ALA A 99 -13.49 -17.39 -21.04
CA ALA A 99 -13.08 -16.01 -21.33
C ALA A 99 -14.27 -15.04 -21.31
N ASN A 100 -15.39 -15.42 -21.92
CA ASN A 100 -16.61 -14.61 -21.93
C ASN A 100 -17.21 -14.47 -20.51
N ALA A 101 -17.17 -15.55 -19.72
CA ALA A 101 -17.60 -15.52 -18.33
C ALA A 101 -16.74 -14.56 -17.51
N MET A 102 -15.42 -14.65 -17.65
CA MET A 102 -14.47 -13.76 -16.95
C MET A 102 -14.67 -12.29 -17.34
N ALA A 103 -14.87 -12.00 -18.60
CA ALA A 103 -15.16 -10.64 -19.07
C ALA A 103 -16.44 -10.05 -18.44
N LYS A 104 -17.50 -10.86 -18.31
CA LYS A 104 -18.74 -10.46 -17.62
C LYS A 104 -18.52 -10.22 -16.13
N MET A 105 -17.79 -11.11 -15.47
CA MET A 105 -17.44 -10.96 -14.06
C MET A 105 -16.70 -9.65 -13.82
N PHE A 106 -15.68 -9.37 -14.60
CA PHE A 106 -14.85 -8.17 -14.42
C PHE A 106 -15.60 -6.89 -14.76
N GLY A 107 -16.41 -6.90 -15.81
CA GLY A 107 -17.29 -5.76 -16.13
C GLY A 107 -18.30 -5.42 -15.04
N ALA A 108 -18.54 -6.35 -14.11
CA ALA A 108 -19.44 -6.13 -12.98
C ALA A 108 -18.72 -5.77 -11.66
N LEU A 109 -17.38 -5.72 -11.63
CA LEU A 109 -16.63 -5.45 -10.39
C LEU A 109 -16.47 -3.97 -10.06
N VAL A 110 -16.60 -3.10 -11.04
CA VAL A 110 -16.51 -1.64 -10.89
C VAL A 110 -17.66 -1.01 -11.67
N ASP A 111 -18.34 -0.05 -11.08
CA ASP A 111 -19.44 0.67 -11.72
C ASP A 111 -18.96 1.89 -12.55
N ALA A 112 -19.92 2.60 -13.14
CA ALA A 112 -19.66 3.76 -13.99
C ALA A 112 -19.08 4.98 -13.23
N ASP A 113 -19.22 5.02 -11.90
CA ASP A 113 -18.66 6.04 -11.03
C ASP A 113 -17.29 5.64 -10.44
N GLY A 114 -16.74 4.51 -10.89
CA GLY A 114 -15.45 3.99 -10.44
C GLY A 114 -15.48 3.32 -9.06
N ARG A 115 -16.67 3.01 -8.53
CA ARG A 115 -16.84 2.32 -7.24
C ARG A 115 -16.74 0.81 -7.42
N VAL A 116 -16.03 0.16 -6.52
CA VAL A 116 -15.97 -1.30 -6.46
C VAL A 116 -17.31 -1.86 -5.99
N THR A 117 -17.85 -2.83 -6.69
CA THR A 117 -19.19 -3.40 -6.44
C THR A 117 -19.18 -4.70 -5.67
N ILE A 118 -18.06 -5.06 -5.07
CA ILE A 118 -17.95 -6.21 -4.16
C ILE A 118 -18.87 -5.98 -2.96
N PRO A 119 -19.77 -6.92 -2.62
CA PRO A 119 -20.63 -6.80 -1.44
C PRO A 119 -19.83 -6.60 -0.15
N GLY A 120 -20.18 -5.59 0.64
CA GLY A 120 -19.50 -5.27 1.88
C GLY A 120 -18.17 -4.54 1.75
N PHE A 121 -17.73 -4.19 0.52
CA PHE A 121 -16.41 -3.60 0.28
C PHE A 121 -16.20 -2.26 1.00
N TYR A 122 -17.25 -1.49 1.17
CA TYR A 122 -17.19 -0.16 1.78
C TYR A 122 -17.73 -0.12 3.21
N ASP A 123 -18.22 -1.24 3.78
CA ASP A 123 -18.91 -1.24 5.08
C ASP A 123 -18.02 -0.72 6.22
N ASP A 124 -16.74 -1.04 6.20
CA ASP A 124 -15.78 -0.65 7.24
C ASP A 124 -14.90 0.55 6.79
N VAL A 125 -15.15 1.14 5.61
CA VAL A 125 -14.36 2.28 5.09
C VAL A 125 -14.75 3.56 5.80
N ALA A 126 -13.79 4.14 6.53
CA ALA A 126 -13.99 5.45 7.15
C ALA A 126 -13.92 6.58 6.11
N ASP A 127 -14.82 7.54 6.24
CA ASP A 127 -14.73 8.77 5.46
C ASP A 127 -13.52 9.61 5.90
N LEU A 128 -12.94 10.32 4.94
CA LEU A 128 -11.93 11.33 5.24
C LEU A 128 -12.53 12.46 6.08
N THR A 129 -11.83 12.82 7.14
CA THR A 129 -12.18 13.99 7.94
C THR A 129 -12.00 15.29 7.14
N GLU A 130 -12.70 16.36 7.52
CA GLU A 130 -12.50 17.68 6.90
C GLU A 130 -11.06 18.16 7.00
N ARG A 131 -10.38 17.84 8.13
CA ARG A 131 -8.97 18.16 8.32
C ARG A 131 -8.09 17.43 7.30
N GLU A 132 -8.28 16.13 7.11
CA GLU A 132 -7.50 15.35 6.14
C GLU A 132 -7.72 15.86 4.71
N ARG A 133 -8.96 16.18 4.33
CA ARG A 133 -9.25 16.75 3.02
C ARG A 133 -8.57 18.10 2.82
N ALA A 134 -8.55 18.96 3.84
CA ALA A 134 -7.87 20.23 3.79
C ALA A 134 -6.34 20.07 3.67
N GLU A 135 -5.75 19.16 4.43
CA GLU A 135 -4.31 18.83 4.34
C GLU A 135 -3.95 18.31 2.94
N PHE A 136 -4.75 17.40 2.37
CA PHE A 136 -4.50 16.90 1.01
C PHE A 136 -4.67 17.97 -0.06
N ALA A 137 -5.66 18.84 0.08
CA ALA A 137 -5.90 19.93 -0.85
C ALA A 137 -4.79 21.02 -0.80
N ALA A 138 -4.11 21.18 0.34
CA ALA A 138 -3.01 22.11 0.53
C ALA A 138 -1.67 21.58 -0.05
N LEU A 139 -1.58 20.32 -0.43
CA LEU A 139 -0.37 19.75 -1.02
C LEU A 139 -0.10 20.37 -2.39
N PRO A 140 1.16 20.69 -2.72
CA PRO A 140 1.55 21.22 -4.03
C PRO A 140 1.56 20.09 -5.09
N PHE A 141 0.40 19.49 -5.36
CA PHE A 141 0.26 18.41 -6.33
C PHE A 141 -0.03 18.98 -7.72
N ASP A 142 0.90 18.81 -8.63
CA ASP A 142 0.76 19.15 -10.04
C ASP A 142 0.08 18.00 -10.80
N GLU A 143 -1.24 18.07 -10.98
CA GLU A 143 -2.02 17.04 -11.68
C GLU A 143 -1.68 16.98 -13.17
N GLU A 144 -1.40 18.10 -13.82
CA GLU A 144 -1.03 18.13 -15.23
C GLU A 144 0.38 17.54 -15.45
N GLY A 145 1.32 17.90 -14.59
CA GLY A 145 2.65 17.28 -14.57
C GLY A 145 2.58 15.78 -14.32
N PHE A 146 1.71 15.34 -13.41
CA PHE A 146 1.49 13.92 -13.14
C PHE A 146 0.91 13.17 -14.35
N LYS A 147 -0.08 13.72 -15.05
CA LYS A 147 -0.60 13.15 -16.30
C LYS A 147 0.48 13.05 -17.36
N SER A 148 1.26 14.10 -17.51
CA SER A 148 2.37 14.14 -18.49
C SER A 148 3.44 13.08 -18.18
N GLN A 149 3.81 12.90 -16.90
CA GLN A 149 4.77 11.88 -16.47
C GLN A 149 4.27 10.46 -16.78
N LEU A 150 2.98 10.22 -16.60
CA LEU A 150 2.36 8.92 -16.88
C LEU A 150 2.04 8.69 -18.36
N GLY A 151 2.07 9.73 -19.20
CA GLY A 151 1.70 9.65 -20.60
C GLY A 151 0.21 9.42 -20.83
N VAL A 152 -0.67 9.95 -19.96
CA VAL A 152 -2.13 9.80 -20.04
C VAL A 152 -2.82 11.16 -20.18
N GLU A 153 -3.90 11.20 -20.93
CA GLU A 153 -4.72 12.41 -21.10
C GLU A 153 -5.69 12.62 -19.92
N HIS A 154 -6.20 11.52 -19.36
CA HIS A 154 -7.19 11.54 -18.29
C HIS A 154 -6.80 10.63 -17.14
N LEU A 155 -7.12 11.07 -15.92
CA LEU A 155 -7.01 10.26 -14.72
C LEU A 155 -8.35 9.58 -14.41
N ALA A 156 -8.27 8.37 -13.88
CA ALA A 156 -9.45 7.56 -13.54
C ALA A 156 -9.56 7.35 -12.02
N GLY A 157 -10.67 6.77 -11.59
CA GLY A 157 -10.93 6.35 -10.21
C GLY A 157 -12.30 6.79 -9.71
N GLU A 158 -12.55 6.59 -8.43
CA GLU A 158 -13.85 6.84 -7.79
C GLU A 158 -14.26 8.31 -7.89
N LYS A 159 -15.47 8.56 -8.39
CA LYS A 159 -16.04 9.89 -8.56
C LYS A 159 -16.26 10.59 -7.23
N GLY A 160 -16.04 11.90 -7.18
CA GLY A 160 -16.21 12.72 -5.98
C GLY A 160 -14.97 12.80 -5.09
N PHE A 161 -13.86 12.21 -5.52
CA PHE A 161 -12.58 12.27 -4.83
C PHE A 161 -11.48 12.84 -5.74
N SER A 162 -10.54 13.58 -5.16
CA SER A 162 -9.36 14.07 -5.86
C SER A 162 -8.40 12.92 -6.20
N THR A 163 -7.44 13.16 -7.08
CA THR A 163 -6.43 12.16 -7.46
C THR A 163 -5.62 11.67 -6.25
N ILE A 164 -5.27 12.57 -5.34
CA ILE A 164 -4.57 12.23 -4.10
C ILE A 164 -5.47 11.35 -3.20
N GLU A 165 -6.72 11.74 -2.99
CA GLU A 165 -7.66 10.97 -2.16
C GLU A 165 -7.88 9.56 -2.74
N ARG A 166 -8.04 9.42 -4.05
CA ARG A 166 -8.18 8.12 -4.74
C ARG A 166 -6.98 7.23 -4.53
N ARG A 167 -5.78 7.78 -4.61
CA ARG A 167 -4.53 7.05 -4.49
C ARG A 167 -4.19 6.64 -3.05
N TRP A 168 -4.60 7.42 -2.07
CA TRP A 168 -4.15 7.27 -0.69
C TRP A 168 -5.22 6.80 0.28
N ALA A 169 -6.45 7.22 0.08
CA ALA A 169 -7.51 7.09 1.08
C ALA A 169 -8.78 6.39 0.56
N ARG A 170 -8.77 5.97 -0.72
CA ARG A 170 -9.87 5.17 -1.27
C ARG A 170 -9.39 3.77 -1.62
N PRO A 171 -10.23 2.76 -1.36
CA PRO A 171 -9.91 1.40 -1.75
C PRO A 171 -10.08 1.23 -3.27
N THR A 172 -9.26 0.37 -3.88
CA THR A 172 -9.31 0.10 -5.32
C THR A 172 -9.32 -1.39 -5.60
N LEU A 173 -9.74 -1.75 -6.82
CA LEU A 173 -9.61 -3.09 -7.36
C LEU A 173 -8.95 -2.98 -8.75
N ASP A 174 -7.90 -3.76 -8.96
CA ASP A 174 -7.14 -3.78 -10.19
C ASP A 174 -6.98 -5.21 -10.72
N ILE A 175 -7.08 -5.37 -12.05
CA ILE A 175 -6.78 -6.61 -12.75
C ILE A 175 -5.31 -6.55 -13.16
N ASN A 176 -4.46 -7.33 -12.48
CA ASN A 176 -3.00 -7.31 -12.67
C ASN A 176 -2.52 -8.26 -13.77
N GLY A 177 -3.35 -9.23 -14.15
CA GLY A 177 -3.03 -10.18 -15.20
C GLY A 177 -4.27 -10.91 -15.70
N LEU A 178 -4.28 -11.20 -17.00
CA LEU A 178 -5.39 -11.90 -17.65
C LEU A 178 -4.84 -12.80 -18.74
N THR A 179 -5.18 -14.09 -18.70
CA THR A 179 -4.74 -15.07 -19.71
C THR A 179 -5.88 -16.01 -20.05
N SER A 180 -6.25 -16.04 -21.34
CA SER A 180 -7.21 -17.02 -21.89
C SER A 180 -7.12 -17.06 -23.40
N GLY A 181 -7.45 -18.20 -23.99
CA GLY A 181 -7.48 -18.38 -25.45
C GLY A 181 -6.09 -18.36 -26.09
N TYR A 182 -6.09 -18.09 -27.40
CA TYR A 182 -4.87 -18.07 -28.20
C TYR A 182 -4.13 -16.74 -28.03
N GLN A 183 -2.84 -16.82 -27.72
CA GLN A 183 -1.96 -15.67 -27.47
C GLN A 183 -0.88 -15.49 -28.55
N GLY A 184 -0.83 -16.41 -29.55
CA GLY A 184 0.16 -16.33 -30.63
C GLY A 184 -0.25 -15.33 -31.73
N ALA A 185 0.64 -15.12 -32.69
CA ALA A 185 0.37 -14.31 -33.87
C ALA A 185 -0.69 -14.95 -34.76
N GLY A 186 -1.48 -14.13 -35.46
CA GLY A 186 -2.54 -14.57 -36.36
C GLY A 186 -3.86 -14.91 -35.67
N ALA A 187 -4.80 -15.47 -36.42
CA ALA A 187 -6.12 -15.84 -35.94
C ALA A 187 -6.24 -17.34 -35.65
N LYS A 188 -6.90 -17.68 -34.52
CA LYS A 188 -7.28 -19.05 -34.18
C LYS A 188 -8.68 -19.05 -33.58
N THR A 189 -9.63 -19.74 -34.22
CA THR A 189 -11.03 -19.83 -33.81
C THR A 189 -11.17 -20.84 -32.64
N VAL A 190 -10.71 -20.47 -31.46
CA VAL A 190 -10.70 -21.34 -30.28
C VAL A 190 -11.72 -20.86 -29.23
N LEU A 191 -12.38 -21.81 -28.60
CA LEU A 191 -13.11 -21.67 -27.36
C LEU A 191 -12.22 -22.27 -26.27
N PRO A 192 -11.62 -21.43 -25.37
CA PRO A 192 -10.62 -21.90 -24.44
C PRO A 192 -11.19 -22.83 -23.37
N ALA A 193 -10.38 -23.79 -22.94
CA ALA A 193 -10.71 -24.69 -21.82
C ALA A 193 -10.65 -23.96 -20.46
N LYS A 194 -9.85 -22.91 -20.35
CA LYS A 194 -9.63 -22.17 -19.11
C LYS A 194 -9.42 -20.68 -19.34
N ALA A 195 -9.72 -19.89 -18.30
CA ALA A 195 -9.30 -18.50 -18.17
C ALA A 195 -8.68 -18.31 -16.77
N THR A 196 -7.62 -17.51 -16.68
CA THR A 196 -6.94 -17.23 -15.41
C THR A 196 -6.72 -15.72 -15.30
N ALA A 197 -6.85 -15.19 -14.10
CA ALA A 197 -6.56 -13.80 -13.83
C ALA A 197 -5.92 -13.61 -12.45
N LYS A 198 -5.18 -12.52 -12.32
CA LYS A 198 -4.63 -12.01 -11.07
C LYS A 198 -5.30 -10.69 -10.76
N LEU A 199 -5.74 -10.52 -9.52
CA LEU A 199 -6.43 -9.33 -9.05
C LEU A 199 -5.82 -8.86 -7.75
N SER A 200 -5.79 -7.57 -7.54
CA SER A 200 -5.46 -6.99 -6.25
C SER A 200 -6.51 -5.95 -5.85
N CYS A 201 -6.84 -5.92 -4.57
CA CYS A 201 -7.54 -4.81 -3.94
C CYS A 201 -6.54 -4.05 -3.08
N ARG A 202 -6.44 -2.74 -3.27
CA ARG A 202 -5.81 -1.88 -2.27
C ARG A 202 -6.88 -1.53 -1.25
N LEU A 203 -6.56 -1.79 0.01
CA LEU A 203 -7.49 -1.63 1.13
C LEU A 203 -7.15 -0.36 1.89
N VAL A 204 -8.17 0.27 2.47
CA VAL A 204 -7.97 1.38 3.41
C VAL A 204 -8.08 0.88 4.86
N PRO A 205 -7.68 1.66 5.86
CA PRO A 205 -7.82 1.25 7.26
C PRO A 205 -9.22 0.76 7.60
N ASN A 206 -9.30 -0.21 8.50
CA ASN A 206 -10.48 -0.95 8.95
C ASN A 206 -11.03 -2.02 7.99
N GLN A 207 -10.62 -2.06 6.74
CA GLN A 207 -11.02 -3.15 5.85
C GLN A 207 -10.27 -4.44 6.21
N ASP A 208 -11.03 -5.53 6.37
CA ASP A 208 -10.50 -6.87 6.59
C ASP A 208 -10.30 -7.58 5.24
N PRO A 209 -9.07 -7.99 4.87
CA PRO A 209 -8.79 -8.73 3.64
C PRO A 209 -9.66 -9.97 3.46
N HIS A 210 -9.98 -10.70 4.54
CA HIS A 210 -10.80 -11.91 4.47
C HIS A 210 -12.27 -11.61 4.20
N LYS A 211 -12.82 -10.52 4.77
CA LYS A 211 -14.17 -10.05 4.42
C LYS A 211 -14.24 -9.65 2.95
N VAL A 212 -13.21 -8.96 2.44
CA VAL A 212 -13.12 -8.58 1.03
C VAL A 212 -13.04 -9.81 0.14
N ALA A 213 -12.26 -10.84 0.50
CA ALA A 213 -12.19 -12.10 -0.22
C ALA A 213 -13.54 -12.81 -0.31
N ALA A 214 -14.26 -12.88 0.81
CA ALA A 214 -15.59 -13.49 0.85
C ALA A 214 -16.60 -12.72 -0.03
N GLY A 215 -16.58 -11.39 0.02
CA GLY A 215 -17.40 -10.52 -0.81
C GLY A 215 -17.06 -10.67 -2.31
N LEU A 216 -15.77 -10.69 -2.66
CA LEU A 216 -15.32 -10.91 -4.04
C LEU A 216 -15.80 -12.26 -4.57
N LYS A 217 -15.62 -13.33 -3.80
CA LYS A 217 -16.11 -14.66 -4.17
C LYS A 217 -17.60 -14.64 -4.47
N LYS A 218 -18.39 -14.08 -3.56
CA LYS A 218 -19.84 -13.95 -3.73
C LYS A 218 -20.20 -13.18 -5.00
N ARG A 219 -19.53 -12.05 -5.26
CA ARG A 219 -19.78 -11.23 -6.46
C ARG A 219 -19.45 -11.98 -7.74
N LEU A 220 -18.35 -12.72 -7.80
CA LEU A 220 -17.98 -13.51 -8.96
C LEU A 220 -18.96 -14.68 -9.20
N GLU A 221 -19.45 -15.32 -8.14
CA GLU A 221 -20.43 -16.43 -8.22
C GLU A 221 -21.76 -15.97 -8.85
N GLU A 222 -22.18 -14.71 -8.67
CA GLU A 222 -23.39 -14.16 -9.30
C GLU A 222 -23.34 -14.20 -10.85
N PHE A 223 -22.15 -14.18 -11.44
CA PHE A 223 -21.92 -14.17 -12.87
C PHE A 223 -21.37 -15.49 -13.41
N LEU A 224 -21.28 -16.53 -12.55
CA LEU A 224 -20.75 -17.84 -12.95
C LEU A 224 -21.79 -18.63 -13.76
N PRO A 225 -21.58 -18.86 -15.05
CA PRO A 225 -22.53 -19.60 -15.85
C PRO A 225 -22.45 -21.10 -15.57
N PRO A 226 -23.56 -21.85 -15.80
CA PRO A 226 -23.52 -23.30 -15.74
C PRO A 226 -22.44 -23.88 -16.67
N GLY A 227 -21.79 -24.96 -16.22
CA GLY A 227 -20.74 -25.63 -16.99
C GLY A 227 -19.34 -25.07 -16.80
N ILE A 228 -19.18 -23.98 -16.05
CA ILE A 228 -17.87 -23.44 -15.63
C ILE A 228 -17.65 -23.68 -14.15
N ARG A 229 -16.47 -24.14 -13.79
CA ARG A 229 -16.01 -24.24 -12.40
C ARG A 229 -15.08 -23.11 -12.07
N MET A 230 -15.30 -22.46 -10.92
CA MET A 230 -14.50 -21.37 -10.43
C MET A 230 -13.59 -21.84 -9.28
N LYS A 231 -12.34 -21.39 -9.29
CA LYS A 231 -11.42 -21.47 -8.16
C LYS A 231 -10.86 -20.07 -7.92
N LEU A 232 -11.12 -19.51 -6.74
CA LEU A 232 -10.51 -18.29 -6.25
C LEU A 232 -9.48 -18.68 -5.18
N VAL A 233 -8.25 -18.22 -5.33
CA VAL A 233 -7.14 -18.45 -4.41
C VAL A 233 -6.74 -17.12 -3.81
N GLU A 234 -6.76 -17.03 -2.49
CA GLU A 234 -6.17 -15.92 -1.75
C GLU A 234 -4.67 -16.19 -1.60
N HIS A 235 -3.83 -15.23 -1.95
CA HIS A 235 -2.38 -15.37 -1.82
C HIS A 235 -1.89 -14.71 -0.52
N HIS A 236 -1.99 -13.40 -0.43
CA HIS A 236 -1.58 -12.64 0.74
C HIS A 236 -2.51 -11.45 0.94
N GLY A 237 -2.60 -10.99 2.17
CA GLY A 237 -3.37 -9.81 2.53
C GLY A 237 -2.83 -9.18 3.80
N ALA A 238 -2.94 -7.85 3.86
CA ALA A 238 -2.66 -7.07 5.04
C ALA A 238 -3.64 -5.90 5.11
N PRO A 239 -4.15 -5.53 6.28
CA PRO A 239 -5.00 -4.35 6.43
C PRO A 239 -4.20 -3.06 6.18
N GLY A 240 -4.89 -1.96 5.88
CA GLY A 240 -4.30 -0.63 5.90
C GLY A 240 -4.07 -0.15 7.33
N ILE A 241 -3.21 0.86 7.47
CA ILE A 241 -2.95 1.51 8.76
C ILE A 241 -3.07 3.02 8.60
N VAL A 242 -3.55 3.69 9.65
CA VAL A 242 -3.53 5.14 9.78
C VAL A 242 -3.22 5.50 11.22
N MET A 243 -2.33 6.46 11.42
CA MET A 243 -2.02 7.02 12.72
C MET A 243 -2.80 8.30 12.94
N PRO A 244 -3.26 8.57 14.16
CA PRO A 244 -3.88 9.85 14.49
C PRO A 244 -2.91 11.02 14.23
N LEU A 245 -3.37 12.04 13.50
CA LEU A 245 -2.55 13.23 13.23
C LEU A 245 -2.17 14.02 14.50
N ASP A 246 -2.85 13.79 15.60
CA ASP A 246 -2.59 14.39 16.91
C ASP A 246 -1.73 13.50 17.83
N SER A 247 -1.23 12.37 17.35
CA SER A 247 -0.26 11.54 18.07
C SER A 247 0.93 12.37 18.54
N PRO A 248 1.31 12.34 19.82
CA PRO A 248 2.46 13.08 20.32
C PRO A 248 3.77 12.67 19.64
N TYR A 249 3.89 11.41 19.25
CA TYR A 249 5.06 10.90 18.52
C TYR A 249 5.12 11.48 17.11
N LEU A 250 3.99 11.57 16.42
CA LEU A 250 3.90 12.15 15.08
C LEU A 250 4.22 13.66 15.12
N GLN A 251 3.76 14.38 16.13
CA GLN A 251 4.07 15.80 16.31
C GLN A 251 5.55 16.02 16.66
N ALA A 252 6.14 15.18 17.49
CA ALA A 252 7.57 15.20 17.79
C ALA A 252 8.40 14.94 16.50
N ALA A 253 8.00 13.98 15.69
CA ALA A 253 8.62 13.72 14.40
C ALA A 253 8.52 14.92 13.45
N ALA A 254 7.39 15.64 13.44
CA ALA A 254 7.23 16.84 12.61
C ALA A 254 8.23 17.95 12.99
N VAL A 255 8.42 18.20 14.28
CA VAL A 255 9.43 19.14 14.78
C VAL A 255 10.84 18.71 14.41
N ALA A 256 11.14 17.43 14.55
CA ALA A 256 12.45 16.88 14.23
C ALA A 256 12.78 16.98 12.72
N VAL A 257 11.82 16.66 11.87
CA VAL A 257 11.97 16.80 10.41
C VAL A 257 12.15 18.26 10.01
N GLU A 258 11.37 19.17 10.60
CA GLU A 258 11.52 20.62 10.37
C GLU A 258 12.93 21.10 10.72
N LYS A 259 13.49 20.65 11.85
CA LYS A 259 14.87 20.97 12.24
C LYS A 259 15.91 20.44 11.26
N GLY A 260 15.70 19.24 10.73
CA GLY A 260 16.65 18.61 9.81
C GLY A 260 16.62 19.14 8.40
N PHE A 261 15.42 19.45 7.90
CA PHE A 261 15.17 19.91 6.53
C PHE A 261 14.99 21.42 6.40
N GLU A 262 14.96 22.16 7.53
CA GLU A 262 14.69 23.60 7.57
C GLU A 262 13.35 23.97 6.92
N ARG A 263 12.45 23.01 6.89
CA ARG A 263 11.11 23.13 6.33
C ARG A 263 10.16 22.19 7.07
N ARG A 264 8.97 22.72 7.40
CA ARG A 264 7.92 21.91 8.03
C ARG A 264 7.48 20.80 7.09
N PRO A 265 7.40 19.53 7.57
CA PRO A 265 6.93 18.44 6.74
C PRO A 265 5.44 18.54 6.47
N VAL A 266 5.03 17.98 5.34
CA VAL A 266 3.62 17.72 5.04
C VAL A 266 3.24 16.32 5.53
N PHE A 267 1.99 16.15 5.92
CA PHE A 267 1.46 14.84 6.29
C PHE A 267 0.82 14.19 5.09
N ILE A 268 1.25 12.97 4.77
CA ILE A 268 0.78 12.23 3.61
C ILE A 268 0.33 10.84 4.01
N ARG A 269 -0.53 10.25 3.17
CA ARG A 269 -0.71 8.80 3.13
C ARG A 269 -0.08 8.26 1.86
N GLU A 270 0.22 6.97 1.83
CA GLU A 270 0.75 6.32 0.64
C GLU A 270 -0.16 5.21 0.13
N GLY A 271 -0.16 5.04 -1.19
CA GLY A 271 -0.94 4.00 -1.85
C GLY A 271 -0.32 2.62 -1.76
N GLY A 272 0.98 2.55 -1.46
CA GLY A 272 1.72 1.32 -1.22
C GLY A 272 1.35 0.68 0.11
N SER A 273 1.76 -0.58 0.28
CA SER A 273 1.57 -1.34 1.51
C SER A 273 2.94 -1.79 2.02
N ILE A 274 3.20 -1.56 3.28
CA ILE A 274 4.35 -2.10 4.01
C ILE A 274 3.78 -3.04 5.08
N PRO A 275 3.57 -4.32 4.77
CA PRO A 275 2.81 -5.23 5.65
C PRO A 275 3.39 -5.37 7.05
N ILE A 276 4.70 -5.18 7.17
CA ILE A 276 5.40 -5.30 8.45
C ILE A 276 5.03 -4.21 9.45
N VAL A 277 4.61 -3.02 8.98
CA VAL A 277 4.20 -1.90 9.84
C VAL A 277 3.04 -2.31 10.75
N ASN A 278 2.04 -3.02 10.20
CA ASN A 278 0.94 -3.56 10.99
C ASN A 278 1.38 -4.59 12.03
N LYS A 279 2.40 -5.38 11.71
CA LYS A 279 2.94 -6.39 12.64
C LYS A 279 3.65 -5.72 13.81
N PHE A 280 4.45 -4.70 13.58
CA PHE A 280 5.07 -3.90 14.65
C PHE A 280 3.99 -3.26 15.53
N ALA A 281 3.03 -2.57 14.96
CA ALA A 281 1.97 -1.91 15.72
C ALA A 281 1.19 -2.90 16.59
N SER A 282 0.80 -4.05 16.03
CA SER A 282 -0.04 -5.02 16.73
C SER A 282 0.70 -5.87 17.75
N VAL A 283 1.93 -6.32 17.46
CA VAL A 283 2.70 -7.20 18.36
C VAL A 283 3.32 -6.40 19.51
N LEU A 284 3.88 -5.22 19.22
CA LEU A 284 4.54 -4.40 20.25
C LEU A 284 3.60 -3.42 20.93
N ASN A 285 2.36 -3.29 20.44
CA ASN A 285 1.37 -2.30 20.92
C ASN A 285 1.97 -0.89 21.00
N ALA A 286 2.70 -0.48 19.96
CA ALA A 286 3.43 0.77 19.89
C ALA A 286 3.05 1.56 18.64
N ASP A 287 3.12 2.90 18.74
CA ASP A 287 2.98 3.77 17.57
C ASP A 287 4.12 3.52 16.58
N VAL A 288 3.82 3.58 15.29
CA VAL A 288 4.83 3.41 14.23
C VAL A 288 4.97 4.69 13.43
N LEU A 289 6.13 5.32 13.49
CA LEU A 289 6.48 6.50 12.71
C LEU A 289 7.11 6.09 11.39
N LEU A 290 6.55 6.55 10.28
CA LEU A 290 7.09 6.35 8.95
C LEU A 290 7.72 7.63 8.45
N LEU A 291 9.05 7.66 8.40
CA LEU A 291 9.84 8.82 8.02
C LEU A 291 10.63 8.51 6.75
N GLY A 292 10.45 9.31 5.72
CA GLY A 292 11.09 9.11 4.43
C GLY A 292 12.15 10.16 4.11
N TRP A 293 13.31 9.71 3.67
CA TRP A 293 14.39 10.58 3.21
C TRP A 293 14.62 10.47 1.71
N GLY A 294 14.10 9.43 1.06
CA GLY A 294 14.19 9.21 -0.37
C GLY A 294 13.35 10.20 -1.19
N GLN A 295 13.61 10.25 -2.49
CA GLN A 295 12.85 11.04 -3.46
C GLN A 295 12.05 10.14 -4.39
N ASN A 296 10.97 10.68 -4.96
CA ASN A 296 10.11 9.92 -5.88
C ASN A 296 10.81 9.45 -7.17
N ASP A 297 11.96 10.05 -7.50
CA ASP A 297 12.76 9.75 -8.67
C ASP A 297 14.05 8.98 -8.34
N ASP A 298 14.15 8.41 -7.14
CA ASP A 298 15.29 7.60 -6.73
C ASP A 298 15.37 6.24 -7.44
N ASN A 299 14.33 5.85 -8.18
CA ASN A 299 14.23 4.63 -8.96
C ASN A 299 14.51 3.33 -8.16
N PRO A 300 13.89 3.13 -6.98
CA PRO A 300 14.10 1.90 -6.23
C PRO A 300 13.75 0.67 -7.09
N HIS A 301 14.51 -0.41 -6.94
CA HIS A 301 14.40 -1.67 -7.69
C HIS A 301 14.62 -1.53 -9.22
N SER A 302 15.26 -0.45 -9.65
CA SER A 302 15.47 -0.16 -11.07
C SER A 302 16.93 0.20 -11.37
N PRO A 303 17.36 0.08 -12.63
CA PRO A 303 18.68 0.57 -13.03
C PRO A 303 18.85 2.07 -12.72
N ASN A 304 20.07 2.45 -12.33
CA ASN A 304 20.43 3.81 -11.93
C ASN A 304 19.69 4.31 -10.67
N GLU A 305 19.39 3.43 -9.75
CA GLU A 305 18.94 3.80 -8.40
C GLU A 305 19.91 4.81 -7.78
N LYS A 306 19.36 5.84 -7.16
CA LYS A 306 20.14 6.92 -6.55
C LYS A 306 19.63 7.28 -5.18
N PHE A 307 20.41 8.03 -4.42
CA PHE A 307 20.01 8.68 -3.17
C PHE A 307 20.65 10.07 -3.10
N SER A 308 19.87 11.07 -2.69
CA SER A 308 20.36 12.44 -2.51
C SER A 308 21.28 12.55 -1.31
N LEU A 309 22.55 12.98 -1.52
CA LEU A 309 23.48 13.22 -0.41
C LEU A 309 23.02 14.36 0.50
N ASP A 310 22.40 15.39 -0.05
CA ASP A 310 21.83 16.48 0.75
C ASP A 310 20.74 15.96 1.69
N ASP A 311 19.85 15.10 1.18
CA ASP A 311 18.79 14.52 1.97
C ASP A 311 19.31 13.46 2.95
N TYR A 312 20.39 12.76 2.60
CA TYR A 312 21.09 11.92 3.57
C TYR A 312 21.56 12.73 4.79
N HIS A 313 22.21 13.87 4.57
CA HIS A 313 22.65 14.74 5.67
C HIS A 313 21.49 15.40 6.42
N ARG A 314 20.43 15.80 5.72
CA ARG A 314 19.18 16.30 6.35
C ARG A 314 18.53 15.22 7.21
N GLY A 315 18.46 13.97 6.71
CA GLY A 315 17.94 12.83 7.44
C GLY A 315 18.73 12.51 8.71
N ILE A 316 20.06 12.64 8.69
CA ILE A 316 20.91 12.51 9.90
C ILE A 316 20.53 13.58 10.94
N ARG A 317 20.42 14.85 10.52
CA ARG A 317 20.03 15.95 11.43
C ARG A 317 18.61 15.76 11.96
N ALA A 318 17.66 15.38 11.10
CA ALA A 318 16.30 15.09 11.52
C ALA A 318 16.25 13.93 12.53
N SER A 319 16.98 12.85 12.27
CA SER A 319 17.08 11.72 13.21
C SER A 319 17.72 12.11 14.53
N ALA A 320 18.76 12.95 14.51
CA ALA A 320 19.37 13.43 15.74
C ALA A 320 18.42 14.32 16.58
N ALA A 321 17.66 15.18 15.91
CA ALA A 321 16.61 15.98 16.55
C ALA A 321 15.47 15.08 17.08
N LEU A 322 15.12 14.02 16.35
CA LEU A 322 14.04 13.10 16.73
C LEU A 322 14.27 12.46 18.10
N TRP A 323 15.50 12.05 18.41
CA TRP A 323 15.81 11.46 19.71
C TRP A 323 15.50 12.40 20.85
N GLN A 324 15.79 13.69 20.69
CA GLN A 324 15.50 14.71 21.70
C GLN A 324 13.99 14.97 21.82
N GLU A 325 13.28 15.10 20.69
CA GLU A 325 11.86 15.39 20.68
C GLU A 325 11.05 14.22 21.28
N LEU A 326 11.41 12.98 20.97
CA LEU A 326 10.79 11.80 21.56
C LEU A 326 11.04 11.69 23.05
N ALA A 327 12.27 12.00 23.52
CA ALA A 327 12.62 12.00 24.95
C ALA A 327 11.84 13.06 25.73
N ALA A 328 11.43 14.16 25.09
CA ALA A 328 10.68 15.24 25.71
C ALA A 328 9.18 14.93 25.89
N ILE A 329 8.67 13.86 25.27
CA ILE A 329 7.26 13.45 25.43
C ILE A 329 7.05 13.00 26.87
N LYS A 330 6.19 13.74 27.59
CA LYS A 330 5.80 13.35 28.96
C LYS A 330 4.93 12.10 28.87
N LYS A 331 5.36 11.02 29.50
CA LYS A 331 4.50 9.85 29.71
C LYS A 331 3.35 10.29 30.63
N ASN A 332 2.14 10.33 30.12
CA ASN A 332 0.96 10.40 30.98
C ASN A 332 0.92 9.07 31.74
N GLY A 333 1.27 9.13 33.04
CA GLY A 333 1.32 7.99 33.94
C GLY A 333 -0.06 7.37 34.23
#